data_a581b0f6b2d96a8929f41c556b11f3f3
#
_entry.id   a581b0f6b2d96a8929f41c556b11f3f3
#
_cell.length_a   1.000
_cell.length_b   1.000
_cell.length_c   1.000
_cell.angle_alpha   90.00
_cell.angle_beta   90.00
_cell.angle_gamma   90.00
#
_symmetry.space_group_name_H-M   'P 1'
#
loop_
_entity.id
_entity.type
_entity.pdbx_description
1 polymer ?
#
loop_
_entity_poly.entity_id
_entity_poly.type
_entity_poly.pdbx_seq_one_letter_code
_entity_poly.pdbx_strand_id
1 'polypeptide(L)'
;NWQGFIAIFREICGTYGLVPEKLVFGSGLGIPYHAGDVAPDLGTVAAGILPDLDALKAEPAFRAARLVLELGRYLVGEAGYFLTRVTAVKHSRGNRIAICDGGLNGNLAASGNFGMVLRRNYVMHRVGDPGDRAEEKQDISGPLCTSIDRLASGVVLPRLMPGDLIAVHASGA
;
A
#
# COMPACT_ATOMS: atom_id res chain seq x y z
N ASN A 1 13.59 11.44 2.72
CA ASN A 1 12.73 12.38 1.96
C ASN A 1 12.36 13.64 2.75
N TRP A 2 12.09 13.58 4.07
CA TRP A 2 11.71 14.76 4.85
C TRP A 2 12.83 15.81 4.95
N GLN A 3 14.09 15.39 5.05
CA GLN A 3 15.24 16.29 4.97
C GLN A 3 15.28 17.06 3.65
N GLY A 4 14.89 16.41 2.54
CA GLY A 4 14.75 17.10 1.24
C GLY A 4 13.65 18.16 1.26
N PHE A 5 12.51 17.90 1.92
CA PHE A 5 11.47 18.94 2.11
C PHE A 5 11.98 20.13 2.92
N ILE A 6 12.74 19.89 4.00
CA ILE A 6 13.34 20.95 4.81
C ILE A 6 14.26 21.83 3.96
N ALA A 7 15.09 21.22 3.11
CA ALA A 7 15.96 21.96 2.19
C ALA A 7 15.14 22.82 1.21
N ILE A 8 14.09 22.26 0.61
CA ILE A 8 13.18 22.98 -0.29
C ILE A 8 12.48 24.13 0.41
N PHE A 9 11.98 23.93 1.64
CA PHE A 9 11.35 25.02 2.41
C PHE A 9 12.30 26.17 2.68
N ARG A 10 13.56 25.88 3.05
CA ARG A 10 14.59 26.91 3.25
C ARG A 10 14.87 27.68 1.97
N GLU A 11 15.04 26.97 0.86
CA GLU A 11 15.31 27.57 -0.44
C GLU A 11 14.18 28.50 -0.90
N ILE A 12 12.92 28.00 -0.89
CA ILE A 12 11.77 28.80 -1.34
C ILE A 12 11.52 29.98 -0.42
N CYS A 13 11.50 29.78 0.89
CA CYS A 13 11.22 30.86 1.82
C CYS A 13 12.34 31.90 1.83
N GLY A 14 13.61 31.49 1.71
CA GLY A 14 14.74 32.40 1.61
C GLY A 14 14.74 33.21 0.32
N THR A 15 14.45 32.57 -0.81
CA THR A 15 14.43 33.21 -2.14
C THR A 15 13.32 34.28 -2.23
N TYR A 16 12.14 34.00 -1.69
CA TYR A 16 10.97 34.86 -1.84
C TYR A 16 10.62 35.67 -0.59
N GLY A 17 11.42 35.59 0.48
CA GLY A 17 11.18 36.28 1.73
C GLY A 17 9.90 35.85 2.45
N LEU A 18 9.52 34.58 2.32
CA LEU A 18 8.25 34.06 2.87
C LEU A 18 8.41 33.64 4.33
N VAL A 19 7.37 33.92 5.12
CA VAL A 19 7.20 33.39 6.49
C VAL A 19 5.96 32.51 6.49
N PRO A 20 6.13 31.17 6.45
CA PRO A 20 5.01 30.26 6.29
C PRO A 20 4.23 30.08 7.60
N GLU A 21 2.90 29.98 7.51
CA GLU A 21 2.06 29.57 8.64
C GLU A 21 2.06 28.05 8.86
N LYS A 22 2.26 27.30 7.79
CA LYS A 22 2.26 25.82 7.80
C LYS A 22 3.36 25.30 6.89
N LEU A 23 4.00 24.22 7.32
CA LEU A 23 4.87 23.39 6.51
C LEU A 23 4.27 22.00 6.42
N VAL A 24 3.91 21.59 5.23
CA VAL A 24 3.26 20.29 4.99
C VAL A 24 4.29 19.32 4.45
N PHE A 25 4.51 18.25 5.19
CA PHE A 25 5.38 17.14 4.78
C PHE A 25 4.51 16.04 4.19
N GLY A 26 4.75 15.70 2.92
CA GLY A 26 4.20 14.50 2.32
C GLY A 26 4.66 13.28 3.10
N SER A 27 3.83 12.23 3.15
CA SER A 27 4.08 11.08 3.99
C SER A 27 5.39 10.35 3.60
N GLY A 28 5.36 9.22 3.13
CA GLY A 28 6.49 8.33 2.90
C GLY A 28 6.59 7.26 3.98
N LEU A 29 5.72 7.29 5.01
CA LEU A 29 5.57 6.17 5.91
C LEU A 29 4.81 5.06 5.19
N GLY A 30 5.46 3.90 5.07
CA GLY A 30 4.88 2.69 4.50
C GLY A 30 4.07 1.90 5.51
N ILE A 31 3.38 0.89 5.00
CA ILE A 31 2.71 -0.16 5.79
C ILE A 31 3.15 -1.52 5.24
N PRO A 32 3.00 -2.62 6.00
CA PRO A 32 3.24 -3.95 5.48
C PRO A 32 2.16 -4.34 4.48
N TYR A 33 2.54 -4.65 3.24
CA TYR A 33 1.64 -5.13 2.19
C TYR A 33 1.75 -6.62 1.92
N HIS A 34 2.94 -7.17 2.19
CA HIS A 34 3.30 -8.52 1.79
C HIS A 34 3.68 -9.35 3.01
N ALA A 35 3.56 -10.65 2.89
CA ALA A 35 4.04 -11.54 3.93
C ALA A 35 5.52 -11.29 4.22
N GLY A 36 5.86 -11.11 5.50
CA GLY A 36 7.21 -10.82 5.97
C GLY A 36 7.62 -9.33 5.93
N ASP A 37 6.77 -8.43 5.44
CA ASP A 37 7.03 -7.00 5.59
C ASP A 37 6.93 -6.61 7.08
N VAL A 38 7.79 -5.66 7.48
CA VAL A 38 7.81 -5.12 8.84
C VAL A 38 7.31 -3.68 8.80
N ALA A 39 6.41 -3.34 9.71
CA ALA A 39 5.95 -1.96 9.87
C ALA A 39 7.13 -1.05 10.27
N PRO A 40 7.16 0.22 9.81
CA PRO A 40 8.21 1.15 10.20
C PRO A 40 8.17 1.43 11.71
N ASP A 41 9.33 1.36 12.35
CA ASP A 41 9.47 1.79 13.74
C ASP A 41 9.46 3.32 13.83
N LEU A 42 8.38 3.86 14.38
CA LEU A 42 8.22 5.30 14.52
C LEU A 42 9.25 5.95 15.43
N GLY A 43 9.79 5.22 16.41
CA GLY A 43 10.86 5.71 17.28
C GLY A 43 12.13 5.99 16.49
N THR A 44 12.52 5.05 15.64
CA THR A 44 13.67 5.19 14.73
C THR A 44 13.44 6.33 13.73
N VAL A 45 12.24 6.43 13.13
CA VAL A 45 11.90 7.52 12.20
C VAL A 45 11.98 8.87 12.91
N ALA A 46 11.41 8.99 14.11
CA ALA A 46 11.43 10.22 14.90
C ALA A 46 12.86 10.61 15.28
N ALA A 47 13.67 9.69 15.80
CA ALA A 47 15.06 9.95 16.12
C ALA A 47 15.88 10.47 14.94
N GLY A 48 15.56 10.00 13.73
CA GLY A 48 16.23 10.42 12.51
C GLY A 48 15.84 11.80 11.99
N ILE A 49 14.68 12.34 12.36
CA ILE A 49 14.18 13.62 11.80
C ILE A 49 14.00 14.74 12.83
N LEU A 50 13.76 14.42 14.10
CA LEU A 50 13.52 15.43 15.12
C LEU A 50 14.65 16.47 15.22
N PRO A 51 15.95 16.12 15.18
CA PRO A 51 17.02 17.12 15.21
C PRO A 51 16.94 18.14 14.07
N ASP A 52 16.58 17.70 12.87
CA ASP A 52 16.45 18.57 11.68
C ASP A 52 15.22 19.48 11.80
N LEU A 53 14.12 18.97 12.35
CA LEU A 53 12.91 19.76 12.62
C LEU A 53 13.13 20.80 13.71
N ASP A 54 13.84 20.43 14.78
CA ASP A 54 14.21 21.36 15.85
C ASP A 54 15.11 22.47 15.32
N ALA A 55 16.10 22.14 14.51
CA ALA A 55 16.96 23.13 13.85
C ALA A 55 16.15 24.06 12.94
N LEU A 56 15.22 23.53 12.15
CA LEU A 56 14.32 24.32 11.31
C LEU A 56 13.45 25.27 12.15
N LYS A 57 12.87 24.79 13.25
CA LYS A 57 12.01 25.57 14.14
C LYS A 57 12.79 26.65 14.93
N ALA A 58 14.09 26.51 15.05
CA ALA A 58 14.95 27.54 15.66
C ALA A 58 15.14 28.77 14.73
N GLU A 59 14.96 28.61 13.43
CA GLU A 59 15.07 29.69 12.46
C GLU A 59 13.88 30.67 12.57
N PRO A 60 14.11 32.02 12.55
CA PRO A 60 13.06 33.00 12.74
C PRO A 60 11.89 32.85 11.77
N ALA A 61 12.14 32.53 10.49
CA ALA A 61 11.12 32.38 9.46
C ALA A 61 10.16 31.18 9.73
N PHE A 62 10.64 30.14 10.42
CA PHE A 62 9.87 28.91 10.61
C PHE A 62 9.40 28.70 12.05
N ARG A 63 9.82 29.57 12.99
CA ARG A 63 9.53 29.44 14.42
C ARG A 63 8.05 29.28 14.71
N ALA A 64 7.20 30.08 14.07
CA ALA A 64 5.76 30.06 14.26
C ALA A 64 5.03 29.05 13.38
N ALA A 65 5.69 28.50 12.36
CA ALA A 65 5.06 27.60 11.42
C ALA A 65 4.58 26.30 12.08
N ARG A 66 3.34 25.89 11.78
CA ARG A 66 2.81 24.60 12.19
C ARG A 66 3.31 23.51 11.25
N LEU A 67 3.88 22.44 11.80
CA LEU A 67 4.29 21.26 11.03
C LEU A 67 3.07 20.35 10.84
N VAL A 68 2.84 19.91 9.63
CA VAL A 68 1.71 19.05 9.25
C VAL A 68 2.25 17.83 8.52
N LEU A 69 1.85 16.65 8.95
CA LEU A 69 2.18 15.39 8.27
C LEU A 69 0.94 14.86 7.54
N GLU A 70 1.07 14.56 6.25
CA GLU A 70 0.03 13.90 5.48
C GLU A 70 0.34 12.41 5.40
N LEU A 71 -0.37 11.61 6.17
CA LEU A 71 -0.07 10.20 6.41
C LEU A 71 -1.20 9.25 5.95
N GLY A 72 -1.94 9.57 4.87
CA GLY A 72 -3.12 8.84 4.45
C GLY A 72 -2.97 7.31 4.54
N ARG A 73 -2.06 6.75 3.78
CA ARG A 73 -1.80 5.30 3.74
C ARG A 73 -1.43 4.71 5.10
N TYR A 74 -0.54 5.36 5.83
CA TYR A 74 -0.11 4.90 7.14
C TYR A 74 -1.27 4.83 8.14
N LEU A 75 -2.22 5.76 8.07
CA LEU A 75 -3.35 5.84 9.01
C LEU A 75 -4.48 4.86 8.67
N VAL A 76 -4.78 4.66 7.38
CA VAL A 76 -5.98 3.93 6.97
C VAL A 76 -5.72 2.71 6.08
N GLY A 77 -4.50 2.51 5.60
CA GLY A 77 -4.19 1.44 4.67
C GLY A 77 -4.55 0.06 5.21
N GLU A 78 -4.18 -0.25 6.45
CA GLU A 78 -4.47 -1.53 7.10
C GLU A 78 -5.92 -1.68 7.57
N ALA A 79 -6.69 -0.57 7.63
CA ALA A 79 -8.08 -0.60 8.07
C ALA A 79 -9.06 -1.10 6.98
N GLY A 80 -8.61 -1.18 5.71
CA GLY A 80 -9.43 -1.55 4.58
C GLY A 80 -9.08 -2.91 3.97
N TYR A 81 -10.11 -3.57 3.46
CA TYR A 81 -10.00 -4.79 2.66
C TYR A 81 -10.67 -4.57 1.32
N PHE A 82 -10.02 -5.05 0.25
CA PHE A 82 -10.67 -5.17 -1.05
C PHE A 82 -11.27 -6.56 -1.16
N LEU A 83 -12.59 -6.61 -1.33
CA LEU A 83 -13.34 -7.86 -1.48
C LEU A 83 -13.62 -8.12 -2.96
N THR A 84 -13.37 -9.33 -3.40
CA THR A 84 -13.70 -9.78 -4.74
C THR A 84 -14.21 -11.22 -4.73
N ARG A 85 -15.17 -11.50 -5.62
CA ARG A 85 -15.83 -12.81 -5.71
C ARG A 85 -15.27 -13.61 -6.87
N VAL A 86 -14.97 -14.87 -6.64
CA VAL A 86 -14.63 -15.81 -7.70
C VAL A 86 -15.86 -16.08 -8.56
N THR A 87 -15.81 -15.76 -9.83
CA THR A 87 -16.87 -15.98 -10.83
C THR A 87 -16.66 -17.28 -11.61
N ALA A 88 -15.39 -17.61 -11.87
CA ALA A 88 -15.03 -18.81 -12.61
C ALA A 88 -13.65 -19.32 -12.18
N VAL A 89 -13.41 -20.59 -12.44
CA VAL A 89 -12.09 -21.21 -12.27
C VAL A 89 -11.71 -21.93 -13.55
N LYS A 90 -10.48 -21.74 -14.00
CA LYS A 90 -9.94 -22.46 -15.16
C LYS A 90 -8.57 -23.06 -14.87
N HIS A 91 -8.18 -24.05 -15.65
CA HIS A 91 -6.81 -24.59 -15.67
C HIS A 91 -6.15 -24.19 -16.99
N SER A 92 -4.95 -23.67 -16.91
CA SER A 92 -4.19 -23.28 -18.10
C SER A 92 -2.70 -23.49 -17.86
N ARG A 93 -2.05 -24.25 -18.72
CA ARG A 93 -0.60 -24.53 -18.67
C ARG A 93 -0.13 -25.03 -17.30
N GLY A 94 -0.91 -25.92 -16.68
CA GLY A 94 -0.62 -26.47 -15.36
C GLY A 94 -0.96 -25.56 -14.17
N ASN A 95 -1.41 -24.33 -14.41
CA ASN A 95 -1.81 -23.41 -13.35
C ASN A 95 -3.34 -23.41 -13.17
N ARG A 96 -3.77 -23.37 -11.92
CA ARG A 96 -5.14 -23.09 -11.55
C ARG A 96 -5.32 -21.56 -11.45
N ILE A 97 -6.34 -21.03 -12.11
CA ILE A 97 -6.62 -19.59 -12.16
C ILE A 97 -8.05 -19.34 -11.69
N ALA A 98 -8.21 -18.64 -10.59
CA ALA A 98 -9.49 -18.11 -10.14
C ALA A 98 -9.72 -16.75 -10.81
N ILE A 99 -10.84 -16.60 -11.51
CA ILE A 99 -11.27 -15.36 -12.16
C ILE A 99 -12.30 -14.71 -11.25
N CYS A 100 -12.07 -13.46 -10.91
CA CYS A 100 -12.89 -12.69 -9.96
C CYS A 100 -13.66 -11.57 -10.67
N ASP A 101 -14.70 -11.05 -10.02
CA ASP A 101 -15.49 -9.90 -10.48
C ASP A 101 -14.80 -8.56 -10.28
N GLY A 102 -13.77 -8.49 -9.45
CA GLY A 102 -12.91 -7.34 -9.25
C GLY A 102 -11.43 -7.69 -9.41
N GLY A 103 -10.66 -6.75 -9.93
CA GLY A 103 -9.23 -6.93 -10.20
C GLY A 103 -8.50 -5.60 -10.23
N LEU A 104 -7.68 -5.41 -11.26
CA LEU A 104 -6.91 -4.18 -11.52
C LEU A 104 -7.77 -2.91 -11.47
N ASN A 105 -9.00 -2.98 -11.95
CA ASN A 105 -9.95 -1.86 -11.98
C ASN A 105 -10.47 -1.45 -10.60
N GLY A 106 -10.40 -2.36 -9.62
CA GLY A 106 -10.83 -2.09 -8.24
C GLY A 106 -9.68 -1.87 -7.27
N ASN A 107 -8.54 -2.54 -7.50
CA ASN A 107 -7.34 -2.40 -6.69
C ASN A 107 -6.07 -2.47 -7.57
N LEU A 108 -5.73 -1.33 -8.15
CA LEU A 108 -4.56 -1.19 -9.02
C LEU A 108 -3.25 -1.55 -8.28
N ALA A 109 -3.13 -1.12 -7.03
CA ALA A 109 -1.91 -1.33 -6.25
C ALA A 109 -1.63 -2.82 -6.01
N ALA A 110 -2.64 -3.61 -5.61
CA ALA A 110 -2.49 -5.04 -5.38
C ALA A 110 -2.15 -5.83 -6.66
N SER A 111 -2.52 -5.30 -7.83
CA SER A 111 -2.16 -5.94 -9.12
C SER A 111 -0.66 -5.89 -9.41
N GLY A 112 0.12 -5.09 -8.68
CA GLY A 112 1.56 -4.92 -8.87
C GLY A 112 1.95 -4.15 -10.13
N ASN A 113 0.99 -3.58 -10.86
CA ASN A 113 1.27 -2.85 -12.10
C ASN A 113 1.59 -1.37 -11.87
N PHE A 114 1.52 -0.91 -10.63
CA PHE A 114 1.82 0.47 -10.26
C PHE A 114 2.81 0.51 -9.10
N GLY A 115 4.05 0.93 -9.40
CA GLY A 115 5.07 1.17 -8.38
C GLY A 115 5.85 -0.05 -7.88
N MET A 116 5.57 -1.27 -8.36
CA MET A 116 6.36 -2.46 -8.01
C MET A 116 7.43 -2.76 -9.07
N VAL A 117 8.70 -2.76 -8.66
CA VAL A 117 9.81 -3.23 -9.51
C VAL A 117 9.81 -4.75 -9.59
N LEU A 118 9.61 -5.42 -8.45
CA LEU A 118 9.40 -6.87 -8.36
C LEU A 118 7.99 -7.13 -7.86
N ARG A 119 7.23 -7.90 -8.63
CA ARG A 119 5.87 -8.24 -8.25
C ARG A 119 5.86 -9.17 -7.04
N ARG A 120 5.17 -8.75 -5.99
CA ARG A 120 4.87 -9.53 -4.80
C ARG A 120 3.36 -9.54 -4.57
N ASN A 121 2.83 -10.65 -4.08
CA ASN A 121 1.40 -10.74 -3.76
C ASN A 121 1.11 -9.97 -2.48
N TYR A 122 0.04 -9.18 -2.46
CA TYR A 122 -0.53 -8.69 -1.21
C TYR A 122 -0.99 -9.85 -0.34
N VAL A 123 -1.00 -9.66 0.97
CA VAL A 123 -1.63 -10.63 1.87
C VAL A 123 -3.11 -10.72 1.54
N MET A 124 -3.60 -11.94 1.40
CA MET A 124 -5.01 -12.20 1.10
C MET A 124 -5.47 -13.51 1.70
N HIS A 125 -6.76 -13.64 1.89
CA HIS A 125 -7.37 -14.88 2.36
C HIS A 125 -8.75 -15.08 1.75
N ARG A 126 -9.21 -16.32 1.73
CA ARG A 126 -10.60 -16.67 1.44
C ARG A 126 -11.45 -16.30 2.67
N VAL A 127 -12.55 -15.61 2.45
CA VAL A 127 -13.48 -15.23 3.53
C VAL A 127 -14.35 -16.42 3.92
N GLY A 128 -14.56 -16.62 5.22
CA GLY A 128 -15.37 -17.69 5.79
C GLY A 128 -14.60 -18.98 6.01
N ASP A 129 -15.29 -19.98 6.54
CA ASP A 129 -14.72 -21.29 6.85
C ASP A 129 -14.37 -22.04 5.55
N PRO A 130 -13.12 -22.44 5.34
CA PRO A 130 -12.72 -23.22 4.16
C PRO A 130 -13.23 -24.68 4.23
N GLY A 131 -13.68 -25.19 5.38
CA GLY A 131 -13.97 -26.60 5.60
C GLY A 131 -12.72 -27.46 5.38
N ASP A 132 -12.92 -28.66 4.85
CA ASP A 132 -11.83 -29.61 4.56
C ASP A 132 -11.09 -29.35 3.23
N ARG A 133 -11.19 -28.14 2.67
CA ARG A 133 -10.54 -27.82 1.39
C ARG A 133 -9.02 -27.78 1.54
N ALA A 134 -8.34 -28.59 0.78
CA ALA A 134 -6.89 -28.57 0.71
C ALA A 134 -6.37 -27.19 0.21
N GLU A 135 -5.25 -26.77 0.75
CA GLU A 135 -4.52 -25.63 0.21
C GLU A 135 -3.93 -25.96 -1.15
N GLU A 136 -4.02 -25.03 -2.06
CA GLU A 136 -3.53 -25.19 -3.42
C GLU A 136 -2.88 -23.89 -3.90
N LYS A 137 -1.78 -24.02 -4.65
CA LYS A 137 -1.14 -22.90 -5.33
C LYS A 137 -1.97 -22.48 -6.54
N GLN A 138 -2.42 -21.23 -6.57
CA GLN A 138 -3.30 -20.74 -7.62
C GLN A 138 -3.05 -19.25 -7.94
N ASP A 139 -3.42 -18.85 -9.15
CA ASP A 139 -3.39 -17.46 -9.60
C ASP A 139 -4.78 -16.83 -9.38
N ILE A 140 -4.81 -15.53 -9.07
CA ILE A 140 -6.04 -14.76 -8.95
C ILE A 140 -6.02 -13.64 -9.98
N SER A 141 -6.98 -13.64 -10.87
CA SER A 141 -7.13 -12.67 -11.96
C SER A 141 -8.44 -11.92 -11.82
N GLY A 142 -8.45 -10.66 -12.22
CA GLY A 142 -9.68 -9.89 -12.35
C GLY A 142 -10.42 -10.16 -13.66
N PRO A 143 -11.48 -9.38 -13.95
CA PRO A 143 -12.40 -9.63 -15.07
C PRO A 143 -11.92 -9.03 -16.42
N LEU A 144 -10.85 -8.23 -16.42
CA LEU A 144 -10.45 -7.49 -17.62
C LEU A 144 -9.76 -8.40 -18.64
N CYS A 145 -9.96 -8.11 -19.92
CA CYS A 145 -9.33 -8.84 -21.03
C CYS A 145 -7.86 -8.38 -21.23
N THR A 146 -7.05 -8.53 -20.19
CA THR A 146 -5.62 -8.19 -20.23
C THR A 146 -4.82 -9.08 -19.27
N SER A 147 -3.61 -9.46 -19.67
CA SER A 147 -2.72 -10.30 -18.85
C SER A 147 -2.18 -9.59 -17.60
N ILE A 148 -2.27 -8.27 -17.54
CA ILE A 148 -1.86 -7.49 -16.36
C ILE A 148 -2.93 -7.47 -15.27
N ASP A 149 -4.18 -7.86 -15.56
CA ASP A 149 -5.26 -7.94 -14.56
C ASP A 149 -5.12 -9.18 -13.69
N ARG A 150 -4.11 -9.16 -12.84
CA ARG A 150 -3.76 -10.26 -11.95
C ARG A 150 -3.51 -9.71 -10.55
N LEU A 151 -4.33 -10.10 -9.58
CA LEU A 151 -4.17 -9.72 -8.18
C LEU A 151 -3.09 -10.55 -7.48
N ALA A 152 -2.95 -11.83 -7.82
CA ALA A 152 -1.91 -12.69 -7.27
C ALA A 152 -1.41 -13.73 -8.25
N SER A 153 -0.16 -14.12 -8.09
CA SER A 153 0.47 -15.23 -8.81
C SER A 153 0.96 -16.28 -7.82
N GLY A 154 0.50 -17.51 -8.01
CA GLY A 154 0.95 -18.66 -7.22
C GLY A 154 0.72 -18.51 -5.73
N VAL A 155 -0.35 -17.83 -5.31
CA VAL A 155 -0.71 -17.73 -3.90
C VAL A 155 -1.23 -19.07 -3.40
N VAL A 156 -0.84 -19.44 -2.18
CA VAL A 156 -1.34 -20.65 -1.51
C VAL A 156 -2.55 -20.27 -0.68
N LEU A 157 -3.71 -20.79 -1.04
CA LEU A 157 -5.00 -20.57 -0.37
C LEU A 157 -5.81 -21.87 -0.41
N PRO A 158 -6.81 -22.05 0.48
CA PRO A 158 -7.80 -23.11 0.30
C PRO A 158 -8.36 -23.08 -1.12
N ARG A 159 -8.49 -24.24 -1.74
CA ARG A 159 -8.94 -24.41 -3.12
C ARG A 159 -10.18 -23.56 -3.40
N LEU A 160 -10.03 -22.53 -4.24
CA LEU A 160 -11.08 -21.59 -4.56
C LEU A 160 -12.09 -22.19 -5.53
N MET A 161 -13.36 -21.85 -5.35
CA MET A 161 -14.46 -22.25 -6.23
C MET A 161 -15.32 -21.04 -6.59
N PRO A 162 -16.09 -21.10 -7.70
CA PRO A 162 -17.05 -20.05 -8.01
C PRO A 162 -17.98 -19.78 -6.82
N GLY A 163 -18.17 -18.50 -6.50
CA GLY A 163 -18.92 -18.02 -5.36
C GLY A 163 -18.09 -17.66 -4.12
N ASP A 164 -16.84 -18.15 -4.01
CA ASP A 164 -15.96 -17.79 -2.91
C ASP A 164 -15.62 -16.28 -2.91
N LEU A 165 -15.52 -15.70 -1.73
CA LEU A 165 -15.02 -14.35 -1.55
C LEU A 165 -13.55 -14.39 -1.14
N ILE A 166 -12.78 -13.46 -1.68
CA ILE A 166 -11.37 -13.20 -1.35
C ILE A 166 -11.28 -11.82 -0.76
N ALA A 167 -10.59 -11.69 0.37
CA ALA A 167 -10.22 -10.42 0.97
C ALA A 167 -8.73 -10.15 0.73
N VAL A 168 -8.43 -9.03 0.08
CA VAL A 168 -7.06 -8.50 -0.08
C VAL A 168 -6.83 -7.47 1.00
N HIS A 169 -5.79 -7.67 1.81
CA HIS A 169 -5.48 -6.81 2.95
C HIS A 169 -4.89 -5.47 2.50
N ALA A 170 -4.74 -4.56 3.47
CA ALA A 170 -4.05 -3.27 3.29
C ALA A 170 -4.58 -2.45 2.10
N SER A 171 -5.90 -2.45 1.92
CA SER A 171 -6.60 -1.80 0.79
C SER A 171 -7.38 -0.54 1.21
N GLY A 172 -7.04 0.07 2.35
CA GLY A 172 -7.74 1.26 2.86
C GLY A 172 -7.28 2.58 2.23
N ALA A 173 -6.20 2.54 1.41
CA ALA A 173 -5.68 3.72 0.72
C ALA A 173 -4.98 3.33 -0.56
#